data_6e93cbb84489e818288fb2df5ce7210f
#
_entry.id   6e93cbb84489e818288fb2df5ce7210f
#
_cell.length_a   1.000
_cell.length_b   1.000
_cell.length_c   1.000
_cell.angle_alpha   90.00
_cell.angle_beta   90.00
_cell.angle_gamma   90.00
#
_symmetry.space_group_name_H-M   'P 1'
#
loop_
_entity.id
_entity.type
_entity.pdbx_description
1 polymer ?
#
loop_
_entity_poly.entity_id
_entity_poly.type
_entity_poly.pdbx_seq_one_letter_code
_entity_poly.pdbx_strand_id
1 'polypeptide(L)'
;MRLKNEIEYVFGILLYLTINGENRIISSNEISEKEEIPHLFSLRILKKLEKADLVIIFKGAKGGYKLKKDSSEITLKDAIESIEGDICIKDCLESPESCTLRKGNCGVHRVLKDIESQFISRLQDVNFRDLADGKY
;
A
#
# COMPACT_ATOMS: atom_id res chain seq x y z
N MET A 1 1.73 8.58 -15.88
CA MET A 1 1.73 7.47 -14.91
C MET A 1 1.54 8.04 -13.51
N ARG A 2 0.51 7.60 -12.81
CA ARG A 2 0.18 8.10 -11.47
C ARG A 2 -0.39 6.96 -10.64
N LEU A 3 -0.09 6.96 -9.34
CA LEU A 3 -0.80 6.12 -8.39
C LEU A 3 -2.23 6.64 -8.23
N LYS A 4 -3.17 5.76 -7.92
CA LYS A 4 -4.56 6.15 -7.67
C LYS A 4 -4.64 7.10 -6.47
N ASN A 5 -5.60 8.02 -6.49
CA ASN A 5 -5.76 9.00 -5.40
C ASN A 5 -5.98 8.35 -4.03
N GLU A 6 -6.60 7.17 -4.00
CA GLU A 6 -6.80 6.41 -2.75
C GLU A 6 -5.48 6.06 -2.03
N ILE A 7 -4.37 6.02 -2.75
CA ILE A 7 -3.06 5.64 -2.17
C ILE A 7 -2.61 6.64 -1.10
N GLU A 8 -2.89 7.93 -1.28
CA GLU A 8 -2.54 8.92 -0.25
C GLU A 8 -3.28 8.66 1.06
N TYR A 9 -4.54 8.20 0.98
CA TYR A 9 -5.31 7.81 2.16
C TYR A 9 -4.73 6.56 2.82
N VAL A 10 -4.29 5.59 2.02
CA VAL A 10 -3.61 4.39 2.53
C VAL A 10 -2.36 4.79 3.32
N PHE A 11 -1.54 5.67 2.75
CA PHE A 11 -0.32 6.13 3.42
C PHE A 11 -0.65 6.84 4.74
N GLY A 12 -1.62 7.73 4.73
CA GLY A 12 -2.07 8.45 5.94
C GLY A 12 -2.55 7.49 7.03
N ILE A 13 -3.42 6.55 6.66
CA ILE A 13 -3.98 5.56 7.61
C ILE A 13 -2.87 4.69 8.21
N LEU A 14 -1.99 4.15 7.39
CA LEU A 14 -0.90 3.28 7.87
C LEU A 14 0.09 4.05 8.74
N LEU A 15 0.43 5.29 8.39
CA LEU A 15 1.26 6.15 9.23
C LEU A 15 0.58 6.47 10.56
N TYR A 16 -0.70 6.82 10.53
CA TYR A 16 -1.45 7.13 11.75
C TYR A 16 -1.50 5.92 12.69
N LEU A 17 -1.80 4.74 12.17
CA LEU A 17 -1.83 3.50 12.94
C LEU A 17 -0.44 3.13 13.48
N THR A 18 0.61 3.41 12.72
CA THR A 18 1.99 3.18 13.16
C THR A 18 2.36 4.07 14.35
N ILE A 19 2.02 5.36 14.25
CA ILE A 19 2.39 6.34 15.28
C ILE A 19 1.53 6.22 16.54
N ASN A 20 0.23 5.98 16.38
CA ASN A 20 -0.74 6.11 17.47
C ASN A 20 -1.37 4.78 17.91
N GLY A 21 -1.22 3.71 17.13
CA GLY A 21 -1.92 2.45 17.33
C GLY A 21 -1.12 1.33 17.97
N GLU A 22 0.10 1.60 18.42
CA GLU A 22 0.99 0.56 18.97
C GLU A 22 0.37 -0.16 20.17
N ASN A 23 -0.26 0.58 21.06
CA ASN A 23 -0.81 0.06 22.31
C ASN A 23 -2.33 0.24 22.46
N ARG A 24 -3.04 0.61 21.40
CA ARG A 24 -4.48 0.83 21.47
C ARG A 24 -5.18 0.57 20.15
N ILE A 25 -6.47 0.28 20.23
CA ILE A 25 -7.37 0.17 19.08
C ILE A 25 -7.83 1.58 18.69
N ILE A 26 -7.75 1.92 17.40
CA ILE A 26 -8.11 3.24 16.90
C ILE A 26 -9.41 3.14 16.09
N SER A 27 -10.40 3.99 16.42
CA SER A 27 -11.68 4.01 15.71
C SER A 27 -11.56 4.61 14.31
N SER A 28 -12.47 4.23 13.42
CA SER A 28 -12.54 4.83 12.08
C SER A 28 -12.83 6.32 12.13
N ASN A 29 -13.61 6.77 13.13
CA ASN A 29 -13.89 8.20 13.31
C ASN A 29 -12.62 8.99 13.64
N GLU A 30 -11.79 8.46 14.51
CA GLU A 30 -10.51 9.11 14.85
C GLU A 30 -9.62 9.21 13.62
N ILE A 31 -9.46 8.12 12.86
CA ILE A 31 -8.66 8.09 11.63
C ILE A 31 -9.18 9.12 10.63
N SER A 32 -10.48 9.11 10.36
CA SER A 32 -11.14 10.02 9.44
C SER A 32 -10.90 11.48 9.81
N GLU A 33 -11.07 11.82 11.08
CA GLU A 33 -10.90 13.18 11.59
C GLU A 33 -9.44 13.62 11.53
N LYS A 34 -8.53 12.81 12.03
CA LYS A 34 -7.11 13.17 12.15
C LYS A 34 -6.38 13.21 10.81
N GLU A 35 -6.75 12.34 9.89
CA GLU A 35 -6.15 12.28 8.55
C GLU A 35 -6.95 13.07 7.51
N GLU A 36 -8.01 13.75 7.93
CA GLU A 36 -8.88 14.55 7.05
C GLU A 36 -9.40 13.76 5.84
N ILE A 37 -9.80 12.51 6.10
CA ILE A 37 -10.37 11.62 5.09
C ILE A 37 -11.89 11.56 5.29
N PRO A 38 -12.69 11.72 4.21
CA PRO A 38 -14.15 11.53 4.34
C PRO A 38 -14.45 10.16 4.92
N HIS A 39 -15.34 10.09 5.92
CA HIS A 39 -15.56 8.87 6.71
C HIS A 39 -15.88 7.63 5.87
N LEU A 40 -16.74 7.78 4.86
CA LEU A 40 -17.09 6.65 3.98
C LEU A 40 -15.87 6.14 3.18
N PHE A 41 -14.98 7.03 2.77
CA PHE A 41 -13.74 6.64 2.10
C PHE A 41 -12.80 5.91 3.06
N SER A 42 -12.68 6.39 4.30
CA SER A 42 -11.82 5.73 5.29
C SER A 42 -12.29 4.31 5.56
N LEU A 43 -13.60 4.07 5.68
CA LEU A 43 -14.15 2.73 5.85
C LEU A 43 -13.84 1.81 4.67
N ARG A 44 -13.95 2.34 3.45
CA ARG A 44 -13.64 1.59 2.23
C ARG A 44 -12.16 1.21 2.17
N ILE A 45 -11.29 2.15 2.45
CA ILE A 45 -9.84 1.93 2.45
C ILE A 45 -9.44 0.91 3.53
N LEU A 46 -9.99 1.07 4.75
CA LEU A 46 -9.71 0.15 5.85
C LEU A 46 -10.14 -1.28 5.51
N LYS A 47 -11.25 -1.45 4.79
CA LYS A 47 -11.68 -2.77 4.34
C LYS A 47 -10.71 -3.37 3.31
N LYS A 48 -10.18 -2.57 2.41
CA LYS A 48 -9.15 -3.00 1.46
C LYS A 48 -7.86 -3.38 2.18
N LEU A 49 -7.47 -2.62 3.19
CA LEU A 49 -6.29 -2.92 4.02
C LEU A 49 -6.46 -4.21 4.82
N GLU A 50 -7.67 -4.48 5.31
CA GLU A 50 -7.98 -5.75 5.97
C GLU A 50 -7.83 -6.93 5.01
N LYS A 51 -8.36 -6.80 3.79
CA LYS A 51 -8.24 -7.84 2.76
C LYS A 51 -6.78 -8.10 2.36
N ALA A 52 -5.95 -7.07 2.43
CA ALA A 52 -4.51 -7.16 2.14
C ALA A 52 -3.69 -7.65 3.33
N ASP A 53 -4.35 -8.03 4.44
CA ASP A 53 -3.71 -8.49 5.67
C ASP A 53 -2.79 -7.45 6.33
N LEU A 54 -3.11 -6.17 6.18
CA LEU A 54 -2.34 -5.08 6.77
C LEU A 54 -2.96 -4.53 8.05
N VAL A 55 -4.30 -4.65 8.20
CA VAL A 55 -5.00 -4.22 9.41
C VAL A 55 -5.94 -5.30 9.91
N ILE A 56 -6.24 -5.25 11.22
CA ILE A 56 -7.24 -6.09 11.88
C ILE A 56 -8.39 -5.18 12.31
N ILE A 57 -9.62 -5.66 12.11
CA ILE A 57 -10.84 -5.00 12.56
C ILE A 57 -11.32 -5.65 13.86
N PHE A 58 -11.55 -4.83 14.89
CA PHE A 58 -12.22 -5.25 16.14
C PHE A 58 -13.63 -4.71 16.13
N LYS A 59 -14.62 -5.60 16.17
CA LYS A 59 -16.05 -5.24 16.12
C LYS A 59 -16.57 -4.83 17.48
N GLY A 60 -17.69 -4.07 17.51
CA GLY A 60 -18.38 -3.66 18.72
C GLY A 60 -18.16 -2.19 19.07
N ALA A 61 -18.80 -1.75 20.17
CA ALA A 61 -18.80 -0.35 20.62
C ALA A 61 -17.40 0.19 20.94
N LYS A 62 -16.50 -0.67 21.42
CA LYS A 62 -15.09 -0.34 21.70
C LYS A 62 -14.15 -0.88 20.63
N GLY A 63 -14.69 -1.21 19.47
CA GLY A 63 -13.93 -1.73 18.36
C GLY A 63 -13.17 -0.64 17.60
N GLY A 64 -12.48 -1.05 16.58
CA GLY A 64 -11.67 -0.18 15.73
C GLY A 64 -10.63 -1.00 14.99
N TYR A 65 -9.48 -0.40 14.79
CA TYR A 65 -8.46 -0.94 13.90
C TYR A 65 -7.08 -0.94 14.55
N LYS A 66 -6.30 -1.94 14.20
CA LYS A 66 -4.87 -2.03 14.52
C LYS A 66 -4.12 -2.58 13.32
N LEU A 67 -2.82 -2.33 13.24
CA LEU A 67 -1.97 -3.02 12.28
C LEU A 67 -1.96 -4.51 12.60
N LYS A 68 -2.08 -5.34 11.56
CA LYS A 68 -2.10 -6.81 11.72
C LYS A 68 -0.71 -7.37 12.01
N LYS A 69 0.32 -6.68 11.55
CA LYS A 69 1.72 -7.06 11.77
C LYS A 69 2.53 -5.83 12.17
N ASP A 70 3.74 -6.05 12.63
CA ASP A 70 4.62 -4.95 13.03
C ASP A 70 4.83 -3.97 11.88
N SER A 71 4.83 -2.67 12.18
CA SER A 71 5.00 -1.63 11.17
C SER A 71 6.34 -1.71 10.43
N SER A 72 7.35 -2.34 11.02
CA SER A 72 8.63 -2.60 10.35
C SER A 72 8.51 -3.65 9.24
N GLU A 73 7.43 -4.42 9.24
CA GLU A 73 7.15 -5.46 8.24
C GLU A 73 6.15 -4.99 7.18
N ILE A 74 5.59 -3.79 7.31
CA ILE A 74 4.66 -3.21 6.35
C ILE A 74 5.43 -2.22 5.49
N THR A 75 5.51 -2.49 4.19
CA THR A 75 6.32 -1.70 3.25
C THR A 75 5.47 -0.78 2.38
N LEU A 76 6.11 0.18 1.71
CA LEU A 76 5.44 0.98 0.69
C LEU A 76 4.87 0.11 -0.43
N LYS A 77 5.57 -1.00 -0.76
CA LYS A 77 5.07 -1.97 -1.74
C LYS A 77 3.73 -2.53 -1.29
N ASP A 78 3.63 -3.01 -0.05
CA ASP A 78 2.38 -3.57 0.50
C ASP A 78 1.23 -2.56 0.43
N ALA A 79 1.52 -1.32 0.81
CA ALA A 79 0.53 -0.24 0.78
C ALA A 79 0.00 0.02 -0.64
N ILE A 80 0.88 0.12 -1.61
CA ILE A 80 0.50 0.36 -3.01
C ILE A 80 -0.28 -0.82 -3.57
N GLU A 81 0.19 -2.04 -3.36
CA GLU A 81 -0.47 -3.24 -3.87
C GLU A 81 -1.85 -3.48 -3.24
N SER A 82 -2.11 -2.96 -2.04
CA SER A 82 -3.43 -3.05 -1.41
C SER A 82 -4.54 -2.38 -2.23
N ILE A 83 -4.19 -1.40 -3.07
CA ILE A 83 -5.12 -0.64 -3.92
C ILE A 83 -4.91 -0.94 -5.40
N GLU A 84 -3.65 -0.92 -5.85
CA GLU A 84 -3.32 -1.06 -7.28
C GLU A 84 -3.31 -2.53 -7.74
N GLY A 85 -3.18 -3.47 -6.81
CA GLY A 85 -2.83 -4.84 -7.14
C GLY A 85 -1.33 -4.95 -7.46
N ASP A 86 -0.94 -6.04 -8.11
CA ASP A 86 0.46 -6.27 -8.46
C ASP A 86 1.03 -5.11 -9.28
N ILE A 87 2.20 -4.66 -8.91
CA ILE A 87 2.86 -3.55 -9.57
C ILE A 87 3.38 -4.01 -10.93
N CYS A 88 2.84 -3.42 -11.99
CA CYS A 88 3.26 -3.68 -13.36
C CYS A 88 3.24 -2.37 -14.15
N ILE A 89 4.37 -1.96 -14.70
CA ILE A 89 4.47 -0.70 -15.42
C ILE A 89 4.05 -0.80 -16.88
N LYS A 90 3.99 -2.02 -17.44
CA LYS A 90 3.52 -2.22 -18.81
C LYS A 90 3.04 -3.66 -18.99
N ASP A 91 1.94 -3.83 -19.70
CA ASP A 91 1.28 -5.13 -19.94
C ASP A 91 2.22 -6.22 -20.48
N CYS A 92 3.16 -5.86 -21.33
CA CYS A 92 4.11 -6.83 -21.88
C CYS A 92 5.10 -7.39 -20.85
N LEU A 93 5.19 -6.80 -19.67
CA LEU A 93 6.02 -7.31 -18.56
C LEU A 93 5.28 -8.40 -17.78
N GLU A 94 3.95 -8.28 -17.71
CA GLU A 94 3.09 -9.28 -17.09
C GLU A 94 2.80 -10.44 -18.05
N SER A 95 2.51 -10.11 -19.31
CA SER A 95 2.15 -11.08 -20.35
C SER A 95 3.01 -10.87 -21.61
N PRO A 96 4.24 -11.41 -21.62
CA PRO A 96 5.17 -11.23 -22.76
C PRO A 96 4.59 -11.70 -24.09
N GLU A 97 3.71 -12.70 -24.07
CA GLU A 97 3.01 -13.24 -25.25
C GLU A 97 2.02 -12.24 -25.86
N SER A 98 1.63 -11.19 -25.15
CA SER A 98 0.72 -10.16 -25.68
C SER A 98 1.37 -9.34 -26.80
N CYS A 99 2.71 -9.33 -26.90
CA CYS A 99 3.43 -8.64 -27.95
C CYS A 99 3.67 -9.56 -29.17
N THR A 100 2.96 -9.29 -30.25
CA THR A 100 3.06 -10.09 -31.50
C THR A 100 4.23 -9.67 -32.38
N LEU A 101 4.77 -8.45 -32.20
CA LEU A 101 5.76 -7.87 -33.10
C LEU A 101 7.19 -8.34 -32.83
N ARG A 102 7.59 -8.46 -31.56
CA ARG A 102 8.98 -8.72 -31.20
C ARG A 102 9.21 -10.01 -30.42
N LYS A 103 8.14 -10.71 -30.04
CA LYS A 103 8.15 -12.07 -29.47
C LYS A 103 9.34 -12.40 -28.54
N GLY A 104 9.55 -11.57 -27.52
CA GLY A 104 10.60 -11.77 -26.52
C GLY A 104 11.98 -11.23 -26.89
N ASN A 105 12.17 -10.73 -28.11
CA ASN A 105 13.44 -10.11 -28.52
C ASN A 105 13.27 -8.58 -28.59
N CYS A 106 12.96 -7.95 -27.45
CA CYS A 106 12.71 -6.52 -27.38
C CYS A 106 13.60 -5.86 -26.32
N GLY A 107 14.46 -4.95 -26.77
CA GLY A 107 15.33 -4.17 -25.88
C GLY A 107 14.53 -3.30 -24.91
N VAL A 108 13.42 -2.71 -25.38
CA VAL A 108 12.52 -1.90 -24.54
C VAL A 108 11.94 -2.76 -23.40
N HIS A 109 11.48 -3.97 -23.70
CA HIS A 109 10.99 -4.90 -22.70
C HIS A 109 12.04 -5.19 -21.61
N ARG A 110 13.27 -5.48 -22.03
CA ARG A 110 14.36 -5.79 -21.08
C ARG A 110 14.65 -4.61 -20.16
N VAL A 111 14.73 -3.40 -20.71
CA VAL A 111 15.00 -2.18 -19.93
C VAL A 111 13.83 -1.88 -18.99
N LEU A 112 12.58 -1.95 -19.48
CA LEU A 112 11.42 -1.70 -18.63
C LEU A 112 11.31 -2.73 -17.52
N LYS A 113 11.65 -4.00 -17.79
CA LYS A 113 11.63 -5.05 -16.76
C LYS A 113 12.65 -4.78 -15.67
N ASP A 114 13.82 -4.32 -16.04
CA ASP A 114 14.86 -3.93 -15.09
C ASP A 114 14.41 -2.73 -14.23
N ILE A 115 13.85 -1.70 -14.85
CA ILE A 115 13.32 -0.53 -14.14
C ILE A 115 12.20 -0.93 -13.16
N GLU A 116 11.27 -1.78 -13.61
CA GLU A 116 10.19 -2.29 -12.77
C GLU A 116 10.75 -3.02 -11.54
N SER A 117 11.75 -3.88 -11.75
CA SER A 117 12.38 -4.64 -10.67
C SER A 117 13.06 -3.73 -9.65
N GLN A 118 13.77 -2.70 -10.12
CA GLN A 118 14.41 -1.72 -9.24
C GLN A 118 13.37 -0.90 -8.47
N PHE A 119 12.29 -0.49 -9.13
CA PHE A 119 11.19 0.24 -8.50
C PHE A 119 10.53 -0.59 -7.39
N ILE A 120 10.16 -1.83 -7.69
CA ILE A 120 9.56 -2.75 -6.71
C ILE A 120 10.51 -2.98 -5.53
N SER A 121 11.78 -3.25 -5.80
CA SER A 121 12.79 -3.47 -4.77
C SER A 121 12.91 -2.26 -3.84
N ARG A 122 12.95 -1.06 -4.40
CA ARG A 122 13.01 0.17 -3.60
C ARG A 122 11.78 0.35 -2.72
N LEU A 123 10.58 0.08 -3.24
CA LEU A 123 9.35 0.15 -2.45
C LEU A 123 9.35 -0.87 -1.31
N GLN A 124 9.92 -2.04 -1.55
CA GLN A 124 10.00 -3.11 -0.56
C GLN A 124 11.00 -2.82 0.57
N ASP A 125 12.01 -2.01 0.31
CA ASP A 125 13.02 -1.63 1.30
C ASP A 125 12.53 -0.56 2.29
N VAL A 126 11.43 0.12 2.00
CA VAL A 126 10.91 1.22 2.83
C VAL A 126 9.70 0.73 3.63
N ASN A 127 9.82 0.71 4.96
CA ASN A 127 8.75 0.30 5.85
C ASN A 127 8.14 1.48 6.62
N PHE A 128 6.94 1.28 7.15
CA PHE A 128 6.19 2.35 7.82
C PHE A 128 6.79 2.74 9.17
N ARG A 129 7.50 1.85 9.87
CA ARG A 129 8.20 2.22 11.09
C ARG A 129 9.28 3.27 10.81
N ASP A 130 10.10 3.02 9.81
CA ASP A 130 11.16 3.95 9.42
C ASP A 130 10.60 5.28 8.89
N LEU A 131 9.49 5.24 8.16
CA LEU A 131 8.79 6.47 7.72
C LEU A 131 8.27 7.27 8.90
N ALA A 132 7.64 6.60 9.87
CA ALA A 132 7.12 7.26 11.07
C ALA A 132 8.23 7.82 11.95
N ASP A 133 9.39 7.17 11.98
CA ASP A 133 10.57 7.60 12.74
C ASP A 133 11.37 8.71 12.05
N GLY A 134 10.96 9.11 10.84
CA GLY A 134 11.60 10.21 10.11
C GLY A 134 12.96 9.87 9.54
N LYS A 135 13.20 8.63 9.15
CA LYS A 135 14.49 8.20 8.58
C LYS A 135 14.70 8.60 7.12
N TYR A 136 13.69 9.21 6.51
CA TYR A 136 13.72 9.62 5.09
C TYR A 136 13.45 11.11 4.94
#